data_5ef91bb2ea4694151524516e612fb972
#
_entry.id   5ef91bb2ea4694151524516e612fb972
#
_cell.length_a   1.000
_cell.length_b   1.000
_cell.length_c   1.000
_cell.angle_alpha   90.00
_cell.angle_beta   90.00
_cell.angle_gamma   90.00
#
_symmetry.space_group_name_H-M   'P 1'
#
loop_
_entity.id
_entity.type
_entity.pdbx_description
1 polymer ?
#
loop_
_entity_poly.entity_id
_entity_poly.type
_entity_poly.pdbx_seq_one_letter_code
_entity_poly.pdbx_strand_id
1 'polypeptide(L)'
;MIRLQNLTKRYGSFAAVDDISLEVPRGVLYGFLGPNGAGKTTTLRMIAGILRPTGGRVLLGGDDVHKNPTAAKLRLGFIPDRPFVYDKLTGAEFLRFVAGLYGQDGDAVERRIAELLEVFELASWKDELLEAYSHGMRQKLIISSALIHRPECIVVDEPMVGLDPKAARLLKDIFRQFVGKGGTVLMSTHTLEVAQAMCDRIAIIQHGRIVAAGTVDEVRRQHRAGDATLEELFLKLTGGAHVRELVEVLGG
;
A
#
# COMPACT_ATOMS: atom_id res chain seq x y z
N MET A 1 6.68 13.09 -1.76
CA MET A 1 5.95 12.49 -2.91
C MET A 1 4.43 12.51 -2.66
N ILE A 2 3.98 11.96 -1.54
CA ILE A 2 2.57 12.00 -1.12
C ILE A 2 2.45 12.94 0.06
N ARG A 3 1.45 13.83 0.07
CA ARG A 3 1.18 14.73 1.20
C ARG A 3 -0.29 14.72 1.53
N LEU A 4 -0.61 14.37 2.77
CA LEU A 4 -1.94 14.47 3.36
C LEU A 4 -2.00 15.75 4.19
N GLN A 5 -3.05 16.54 4.01
CA GLN A 5 -3.22 17.81 4.71
C GLN A 5 -4.61 17.85 5.36
N ASN A 6 -4.65 17.72 6.68
CA ASN A 6 -5.86 17.73 7.52
C ASN A 6 -6.93 16.78 6.98
N LEU A 7 -6.49 15.59 6.50
CA LEU A 7 -7.34 14.66 5.79
C LEU A 7 -8.35 14.04 6.74
N THR A 8 -9.62 14.15 6.40
CA THR A 8 -10.74 13.67 7.21
C THR A 8 -11.73 12.88 6.36
N LYS A 9 -12.22 11.75 6.88
CA LYS A 9 -13.32 10.99 6.30
C LYS A 9 -14.34 10.60 7.35
N ARG A 10 -15.56 11.07 7.18
CA ARG A 10 -16.69 10.74 8.03
C ARG A 10 -17.76 9.95 7.29
N TYR A 11 -18.40 9.03 7.98
CA TYR A 11 -19.59 8.30 7.58
C TYR A 11 -20.67 8.55 8.64
N GLY A 12 -21.57 9.50 8.39
CA GLY A 12 -22.46 10.00 9.41
C GLY A 12 -21.68 10.59 10.59
N SER A 13 -21.94 10.10 11.81
CA SER A 13 -21.24 10.49 13.02
C SER A 13 -19.87 9.84 13.20
N PHE A 14 -19.60 8.73 12.50
CA PHE A 14 -18.35 7.98 12.62
C PHE A 14 -17.23 8.63 11.81
N ALA A 15 -16.11 8.97 12.46
CA ALA A 15 -14.90 9.44 11.80
C ALA A 15 -13.94 8.27 11.56
N ALA A 16 -13.90 7.76 10.32
CA ALA A 16 -12.97 6.71 9.94
C ALA A 16 -11.53 7.20 9.80
N VAL A 17 -11.35 8.47 9.42
CA VAL A 17 -10.08 9.22 9.39
C VAL A 17 -10.38 10.60 9.93
N ASP A 18 -9.58 11.06 10.90
CA ASP A 18 -9.85 12.26 11.67
C ASP A 18 -8.60 13.16 11.72
N ASP A 19 -8.59 14.17 10.83
CA ASP A 19 -7.60 15.24 10.77
C ASP A 19 -6.15 14.76 10.67
N ILE A 20 -5.86 13.82 9.77
CA ILE A 20 -4.49 13.34 9.60
C ILE A 20 -3.68 14.21 8.63
N SER A 21 -2.45 14.52 9.03
CA SER A 21 -1.44 15.15 8.17
C SER A 21 -0.20 14.28 8.15
N LEU A 22 0.28 13.98 6.93
CA LEU A 22 1.43 13.09 6.71
C LEU A 22 2.17 13.50 5.46
N GLU A 23 3.49 13.47 5.52
CA GLU A 23 4.36 13.63 4.35
C GLU A 23 5.16 12.34 4.12
N VAL A 24 4.97 11.74 2.93
CA VAL A 24 5.76 10.62 2.45
C VAL A 24 6.78 11.16 1.45
N PRO A 25 8.08 11.15 1.78
CA PRO A 25 9.14 11.65 0.90
C PRO A 25 9.23 10.87 -0.42
N ARG A 26 10.02 11.35 -1.38
CA ARG A 26 10.43 10.57 -2.55
C ARG A 26 11.51 9.57 -2.16
N GLY A 27 11.55 8.43 -2.87
CA GLY A 27 12.64 7.46 -2.74
C GLY A 27 12.64 6.68 -1.43
N VAL A 28 11.46 6.45 -0.82
CA VAL A 28 11.34 5.69 0.44
C VAL A 28 10.28 4.60 0.33
N LEU A 29 10.48 3.53 1.10
CA LEU A 29 9.45 2.56 1.42
C LEU A 29 8.85 2.94 2.76
N TYR A 30 7.61 3.40 2.74
CA TYR A 30 6.90 3.95 3.90
C TYR A 30 5.80 2.99 4.38
N GLY A 31 5.87 2.57 5.64
CA GLY A 31 4.87 1.72 6.29
C GLY A 31 3.74 2.54 6.92
N PHE A 32 2.49 2.21 6.62
CA PHE A 32 1.31 2.78 7.25
C PHE A 32 0.65 1.72 8.13
N LEU A 33 0.99 1.74 9.42
CA LEU A 33 0.73 0.67 10.38
C LEU A 33 -0.50 1.00 11.23
N GLY A 34 -1.24 -0.01 11.62
CA GLY A 34 -2.36 0.15 12.54
C GLY A 34 -3.21 -1.10 12.65
N PRO A 35 -4.00 -1.26 13.71
CA PRO A 35 -4.93 -2.38 13.85
C PRO A 35 -6.02 -2.35 12.78
N ASN A 36 -6.79 -3.45 12.70
CA ASN A 36 -7.94 -3.49 11.82
C ASN A 36 -8.97 -2.43 12.25
N GLY A 37 -9.56 -1.73 11.26
CA GLY A 37 -10.49 -0.64 11.54
C GLY A 37 -9.84 0.71 11.90
N ALA A 38 -8.50 0.81 11.98
CA ALA A 38 -7.82 2.06 12.33
C ALA A 38 -7.93 3.18 11.28
N GLY A 39 -8.42 2.88 10.06
CA GLY A 39 -8.55 3.86 8.98
C GLY A 39 -7.54 3.69 7.83
N LYS A 40 -6.69 2.64 7.84
CA LYS A 40 -5.65 2.41 6.81
C LYS A 40 -6.23 2.36 5.39
N THR A 41 -7.07 1.39 5.08
CA THR A 41 -7.70 1.21 3.76
C THR A 41 -8.47 2.45 3.32
N THR A 42 -9.18 3.11 4.24
CA THR A 42 -9.90 4.37 3.97
C THR A 42 -8.93 5.46 3.51
N THR A 43 -7.81 5.61 4.20
CA THR A 43 -6.76 6.58 3.85
C THR A 43 -6.15 6.25 2.48
N LEU A 44 -5.78 5.00 2.23
CA LEU A 44 -5.20 4.59 0.95
C LEU A 44 -6.16 4.81 -0.23
N ARG A 45 -7.46 4.52 -0.04
CA ARG A 45 -8.49 4.79 -1.07
C ARG A 45 -8.68 6.28 -1.35
N MET A 46 -8.50 7.16 -0.36
CA MET A 46 -8.49 8.60 -0.58
C MET A 46 -7.23 9.04 -1.35
N ILE A 47 -6.07 8.46 -1.04
CA ILE A 47 -4.82 8.72 -1.79
C ILE A 47 -4.94 8.24 -3.24
N ALA A 48 -5.57 7.10 -3.47
CA ALA A 48 -5.81 6.57 -4.82
C ALA A 48 -6.90 7.33 -5.61
N GLY A 49 -7.57 8.32 -4.99
CA GLY A 49 -8.65 9.06 -5.63
C GLY A 49 -9.91 8.23 -5.89
N ILE A 50 -10.07 7.09 -5.21
CA ILE A 50 -11.26 6.22 -5.27
C ILE A 50 -12.32 6.75 -4.31
N LEU A 51 -11.91 7.30 -3.17
CA LEU A 51 -12.78 7.81 -2.13
C LEU A 51 -12.53 9.31 -1.91
N ARG A 52 -13.58 10.13 -1.99
CA ARG A 52 -13.45 11.56 -1.67
C ARG A 52 -13.37 11.77 -0.17
N PRO A 53 -12.43 12.61 0.32
CA PRO A 53 -12.40 13.02 1.71
C PRO A 53 -13.62 13.90 2.04
N THR A 54 -13.99 13.94 3.32
CA THR A 54 -14.98 14.89 3.86
C THR A 54 -14.36 16.26 4.14
N GLY A 55 -13.04 16.27 4.46
CA GLY A 55 -12.24 17.47 4.67
C GLY A 55 -10.77 17.22 4.37
N GLY A 56 -10.02 18.31 4.22
CA GLY A 56 -8.61 18.24 3.85
C GLY A 56 -8.36 17.90 2.39
N ARG A 57 -7.13 17.52 2.06
CA ARG A 57 -6.72 17.17 0.69
C ARG A 57 -5.55 16.20 0.63
N VAL A 58 -5.40 15.56 -0.52
CA VAL A 58 -4.28 14.67 -0.86
C VAL A 58 -3.54 15.26 -2.05
N LEU A 59 -2.23 15.39 -1.94
CA LEU A 59 -1.35 15.82 -3.02
C LEU A 59 -0.42 14.67 -3.42
N LEU A 60 -0.31 14.41 -4.72
CA LEU A 60 0.64 13.46 -5.33
C LEU A 60 1.55 14.23 -6.29
N GLY A 61 2.85 14.27 -5.98
CA GLY A 61 3.82 15.04 -6.80
C GLY A 61 3.52 16.53 -6.89
N GLY A 62 2.64 17.05 -6.01
CA GLY A 62 2.15 18.42 -6.03
C GLY A 62 0.73 18.58 -6.55
N ASP A 63 0.21 17.62 -7.32
CA ASP A 63 -1.15 17.64 -7.86
C ASP A 63 -2.18 17.19 -6.82
N ASP A 64 -3.26 17.95 -6.66
CA ASP A 64 -4.39 17.56 -5.82
C ASP A 64 -5.18 16.43 -6.49
N VAL A 65 -5.21 15.28 -5.84
CA VAL A 65 -5.80 14.03 -6.36
C VAL A 65 -7.27 14.19 -6.74
N HIS A 66 -8.00 15.06 -6.05
CA HIS A 66 -9.43 15.22 -6.27
C HIS A 66 -9.80 16.41 -7.16
N LYS A 67 -8.84 17.32 -7.40
CA LYS A 67 -8.99 18.43 -8.35
C LYS A 67 -8.44 18.07 -9.72
N ASN A 68 -7.29 17.39 -9.76
CA ASN A 68 -6.60 16.95 -10.96
C ASN A 68 -6.41 15.42 -10.99
N PRO A 69 -7.50 14.63 -10.99
CA PRO A 69 -7.41 13.18 -10.77
C PRO A 69 -6.62 12.46 -11.87
N THR A 70 -6.69 12.91 -13.12
CA THR A 70 -5.96 12.29 -14.22
C THR A 70 -4.45 12.44 -14.04
N ALA A 71 -3.95 13.65 -13.80
CA ALA A 71 -2.53 13.91 -13.59
C ALA A 71 -1.98 13.15 -12.37
N ALA A 72 -2.74 13.13 -11.27
CA ALA A 72 -2.36 12.40 -10.07
C ALA A 72 -2.31 10.88 -10.29
N LYS A 73 -3.31 10.30 -10.98
CA LYS A 73 -3.38 8.86 -11.23
C LYS A 73 -2.31 8.36 -12.20
N LEU A 74 -1.86 9.17 -13.15
CA LEU A 74 -0.74 8.84 -14.03
C LEU A 74 0.57 8.60 -13.27
N ARG A 75 0.72 9.19 -12.06
CA ARG A 75 1.90 9.03 -11.20
C ARG A 75 1.77 7.88 -10.22
N LEU A 76 0.58 7.26 -10.11
CA LEU A 76 0.22 6.35 -9.04
C LEU A 76 -0.07 4.94 -9.57
N GLY A 77 0.62 3.92 -9.04
CA GLY A 77 0.18 2.53 -9.06
C GLY A 77 -0.57 2.22 -7.78
N PHE A 78 -1.82 1.74 -7.88
CA PHE A 78 -2.60 1.33 -6.72
C PHE A 78 -2.84 -0.18 -6.72
N ILE A 79 -2.52 -0.81 -5.60
CA ILE A 79 -2.68 -2.26 -5.38
C ILE A 79 -3.60 -2.44 -4.18
N PRO A 80 -4.86 -2.88 -4.37
CA PRO A 80 -5.81 -3.11 -3.28
C PRO A 80 -5.51 -4.41 -2.53
N ASP A 81 -6.07 -4.55 -1.33
CA ASP A 81 -6.02 -5.76 -0.50
C ASP A 81 -6.67 -6.98 -1.14
N ARG A 82 -7.69 -6.74 -1.96
CA ARG A 82 -8.39 -7.80 -2.72
C ARG A 82 -8.24 -7.56 -4.21
N PRO A 83 -7.57 -8.49 -4.92
CA PRO A 83 -7.42 -8.40 -6.36
C PRO A 83 -8.79 -8.45 -7.04
N PHE A 84 -9.09 -7.46 -7.85
CA PHE A 84 -10.24 -7.48 -8.73
C PHE A 84 -9.75 -7.55 -10.17
N VAL A 85 -10.12 -8.59 -10.88
CA VAL A 85 -9.78 -8.82 -12.28
C VAL A 85 -11.03 -9.17 -13.08
N TYR A 86 -10.97 -9.03 -14.38
CA TYR A 86 -12.05 -9.45 -15.29
C TYR A 86 -11.84 -10.91 -15.67
N ASP A 87 -12.56 -11.83 -15.03
CA ASP A 87 -12.36 -13.29 -15.16
C ASP A 87 -12.39 -13.82 -16.60
N LYS A 88 -13.03 -13.12 -17.53
CA LYS A 88 -13.15 -13.50 -18.94
C LYS A 88 -12.08 -12.88 -19.85
N LEU A 89 -11.12 -12.18 -19.31
CA LEU A 89 -9.91 -11.75 -20.01
C LEU A 89 -8.77 -12.72 -19.73
N THR A 90 -7.85 -12.81 -20.67
CA THR A 90 -6.54 -13.46 -20.43
C THR A 90 -5.61 -12.51 -19.68
N GLY A 91 -4.48 -13.03 -19.14
CA GLY A 91 -3.50 -12.20 -18.45
C GLY A 91 -2.94 -11.07 -19.32
N ALA A 92 -2.62 -11.38 -20.58
CA ALA A 92 -2.11 -10.39 -21.53
C ALA A 92 -3.18 -9.35 -21.91
N GLU A 93 -4.42 -9.77 -22.16
CA GLU A 93 -5.54 -8.88 -22.46
C GLU A 93 -5.85 -7.91 -21.31
N PHE A 94 -5.82 -8.41 -20.07
CA PHE A 94 -6.02 -7.58 -18.89
C PHE A 94 -4.95 -6.50 -18.76
N LEU A 95 -3.67 -6.85 -18.94
CA LEU A 95 -2.59 -5.87 -18.87
C LEU A 95 -2.68 -4.85 -20.00
N ARG A 96 -3.03 -5.28 -21.22
CA ARG A 96 -3.26 -4.40 -22.37
C ARG A 96 -4.43 -3.45 -22.12
N PHE A 97 -5.53 -3.97 -21.58
CA PHE A 97 -6.68 -3.15 -21.19
C PHE A 97 -6.28 -2.07 -20.18
N VAL A 98 -5.53 -2.45 -19.12
CA VAL A 98 -5.06 -1.48 -18.12
C VAL A 98 -4.13 -0.46 -18.75
N ALA A 99 -3.16 -0.85 -19.59
CA ALA A 99 -2.28 0.08 -20.29
C ALA A 99 -3.07 1.10 -21.11
N GLY A 100 -4.11 0.64 -21.83
CA GLY A 100 -5.02 1.50 -22.61
C GLY A 100 -5.74 2.55 -21.76
N LEU A 101 -6.10 2.25 -20.50
CA LEU A 101 -6.68 3.24 -19.59
C LEU A 101 -5.72 4.38 -19.22
N TYR A 102 -4.40 4.13 -19.35
CA TYR A 102 -3.35 5.13 -19.17
C TYR A 102 -2.88 5.76 -20.51
N GLY A 103 -3.63 5.51 -21.60
CA GLY A 103 -3.30 6.05 -22.94
C GLY A 103 -2.04 5.44 -23.54
N GLN A 104 -1.69 4.20 -23.15
CA GLN A 104 -0.51 3.51 -23.65
C GLN A 104 -0.93 2.36 -24.57
N ASP A 105 -0.28 2.26 -25.74
CA ASP A 105 -0.50 1.22 -26.73
C ASP A 105 0.77 0.93 -27.56
N GLY A 106 0.63 0.02 -28.52
CA GLY A 106 1.69 -0.34 -29.48
C GLY A 106 2.80 -1.24 -28.92
N ASP A 107 3.85 -1.42 -29.75
CA ASP A 107 4.91 -2.39 -29.49
C ASP A 107 5.67 -2.17 -28.16
N ALA A 108 5.75 -0.95 -27.69
CA ALA A 108 6.40 -0.64 -26.41
C ALA A 108 5.62 -1.20 -25.23
N VAL A 109 4.28 -1.18 -25.30
CA VAL A 109 3.41 -1.78 -24.29
C VAL A 109 3.45 -3.28 -24.35
N GLU A 110 3.44 -3.90 -25.54
CA GLU A 110 3.55 -5.35 -25.68
C GLU A 110 4.87 -5.88 -25.09
N ARG A 111 5.98 -5.21 -25.36
CA ARG A 111 7.27 -5.53 -24.72
C ARG A 111 7.20 -5.41 -23.20
N ARG A 112 6.57 -4.33 -22.70
CA ARG A 112 6.41 -4.11 -21.28
C ARG A 112 5.53 -5.16 -20.59
N ILE A 113 4.45 -5.60 -21.25
CA ILE A 113 3.60 -6.69 -20.79
C ILE A 113 4.41 -7.98 -20.69
N ALA A 114 5.17 -8.34 -21.73
CA ALA A 114 6.02 -9.52 -21.72
C ALA A 114 7.06 -9.50 -20.60
N GLU A 115 7.76 -8.37 -20.41
CA GLU A 115 8.71 -8.16 -19.30
C GLU A 115 8.06 -8.40 -17.92
N LEU A 116 6.89 -7.81 -17.69
CA LEU A 116 6.19 -7.94 -16.40
C LEU A 116 5.71 -9.38 -16.16
N LEU A 117 5.14 -10.02 -17.17
CA LEU A 117 4.70 -11.41 -17.07
C LEU A 117 5.86 -12.35 -16.79
N GLU A 118 7.03 -12.11 -17.38
CA GLU A 118 8.25 -12.88 -17.10
C GLU A 118 8.73 -12.69 -15.66
N VAL A 119 8.87 -11.43 -15.22
CA VAL A 119 9.31 -11.09 -13.84
C VAL A 119 8.42 -11.73 -12.78
N PHE A 120 7.11 -11.78 -13.02
CA PHE A 120 6.14 -12.36 -12.08
C PHE A 120 5.89 -13.87 -12.30
N GLU A 121 6.63 -14.53 -13.20
CA GLU A 121 6.48 -15.97 -13.53
C GLU A 121 5.05 -16.29 -14.04
N LEU A 122 4.46 -15.40 -14.82
CA LEU A 122 3.14 -15.56 -15.43
C LEU A 122 3.18 -15.74 -16.95
N ALA A 123 4.38 -15.78 -17.57
CA ALA A 123 4.55 -15.83 -19.01
C ALA A 123 3.86 -17.03 -19.67
N SER A 124 3.93 -18.22 -19.03
CA SER A 124 3.26 -19.44 -19.52
C SER A 124 1.74 -19.41 -19.36
N TRP A 125 1.20 -18.49 -18.60
CA TRP A 125 -0.23 -18.33 -18.32
C TRP A 125 -0.87 -17.13 -19.04
N LYS A 126 -0.09 -16.40 -19.84
CA LYS A 126 -0.49 -15.12 -20.42
C LYS A 126 -1.76 -15.19 -21.28
N ASP A 127 -2.00 -16.31 -21.93
CA ASP A 127 -3.11 -16.55 -22.85
C ASP A 127 -4.26 -17.34 -22.18
N GLU A 128 -4.13 -17.72 -20.90
CA GLU A 128 -5.16 -18.37 -20.12
C GLU A 128 -6.11 -17.34 -19.49
N LEU A 129 -7.39 -17.72 -19.38
CA LEU A 129 -8.41 -16.86 -18.75
C LEU A 129 -8.12 -16.66 -17.25
N LEU A 130 -8.38 -15.45 -16.75
CA LEU A 130 -8.11 -15.09 -15.35
C LEU A 130 -8.95 -15.88 -14.35
N GLU A 131 -10.07 -16.50 -14.77
CA GLU A 131 -10.82 -17.43 -13.93
C GLU A 131 -10.00 -18.68 -13.54
N ALA A 132 -9.03 -19.08 -14.35
CA ALA A 132 -8.12 -20.20 -14.08
C ALA A 132 -6.94 -19.81 -13.15
N TYR A 133 -6.71 -18.53 -12.91
CA TYR A 133 -5.60 -18.06 -12.08
C TYR A 133 -5.85 -18.34 -10.61
N SER A 134 -4.83 -18.85 -9.91
CA SER A 134 -4.83 -18.93 -8.44
C SER A 134 -4.87 -17.54 -7.82
N HIS A 135 -5.20 -17.46 -6.53
CA HIS A 135 -5.19 -16.18 -5.81
C HIS A 135 -3.83 -15.47 -5.89
N GLY A 136 -2.73 -16.20 -5.69
CA GLY A 136 -1.38 -15.66 -5.80
C GLY A 136 -1.03 -15.17 -7.22
N MET A 137 -1.49 -15.87 -8.27
CA MET A 137 -1.30 -15.44 -9.66
C MET A 137 -2.09 -14.14 -9.94
N ARG A 138 -3.33 -14.03 -9.46
CA ARG A 138 -4.15 -12.81 -9.57
C ARG A 138 -3.46 -11.64 -8.86
N GLN A 139 -2.89 -11.87 -7.67
CA GLN A 139 -2.14 -10.85 -6.94
C GLN A 139 -0.92 -10.36 -7.73
N LYS A 140 -0.11 -11.28 -8.28
CA LYS A 140 1.02 -10.96 -9.15
C LYS A 140 0.60 -10.15 -10.37
N LEU A 141 -0.52 -10.50 -11.00
CA LEU A 141 -1.05 -9.78 -12.16
C LEU A 141 -1.51 -8.35 -11.81
N ILE A 142 -2.18 -8.16 -10.67
CA ILE A 142 -2.57 -6.82 -10.19
C ILE A 142 -1.34 -5.96 -9.91
N ILE A 143 -0.28 -6.54 -9.31
CA ILE A 143 0.98 -5.81 -9.11
C ILE A 143 1.59 -5.43 -10.47
N SER A 144 1.60 -6.35 -11.45
CA SER A 144 2.03 -6.07 -12.82
C SER A 144 1.25 -4.93 -13.45
N SER A 145 -0.09 -4.93 -13.29
CA SER A 145 -0.97 -3.89 -13.81
C SER A 145 -0.70 -2.51 -13.19
N ALA A 146 -0.39 -2.46 -11.89
CA ALA A 146 -0.03 -1.22 -11.22
C ALA A 146 1.32 -0.65 -11.67
N LEU A 147 2.19 -1.48 -12.26
CA LEU A 147 3.52 -1.11 -12.75
C LEU A 147 3.56 -0.84 -14.27
N ILE A 148 2.49 -1.13 -15.00
CA ILE A 148 2.46 -1.09 -16.47
C ILE A 148 2.78 0.31 -17.01
N HIS A 149 2.22 1.34 -16.42
CA HIS A 149 2.35 2.73 -16.82
C HIS A 149 3.55 3.48 -16.20
N ARG A 150 4.47 2.74 -15.53
CA ARG A 150 5.69 3.27 -14.88
C ARG A 150 5.40 4.42 -13.90
N PRO A 151 4.62 4.17 -12.85
CA PRO A 151 4.26 5.20 -11.88
C PRO A 151 5.50 5.75 -11.14
N GLU A 152 5.37 6.95 -10.54
CA GLU A 152 6.38 7.52 -9.64
C GLU A 152 6.21 6.99 -8.21
N CYS A 153 5.00 6.57 -7.83
CA CYS A 153 4.73 5.97 -6.54
C CYS A 153 3.75 4.80 -6.63
N ILE A 154 3.89 3.88 -5.69
CA ILE A 154 2.99 2.75 -5.47
C ILE A 154 2.32 2.94 -4.12
N VAL A 155 1.00 2.81 -4.10
CA VAL A 155 0.21 2.72 -2.87
C VAL A 155 -0.40 1.33 -2.81
N VAL A 156 -0.12 0.59 -1.76
CA VAL A 156 -0.53 -0.80 -1.66
C VAL A 156 -1.13 -1.12 -0.30
N ASP A 157 -2.27 -1.83 -0.33
CA ASP A 157 -3.00 -2.24 0.87
C ASP A 157 -2.74 -3.72 1.16
N GLU A 158 -2.10 -4.01 2.31
CA GLU A 158 -1.79 -5.35 2.83
C GLU A 158 -1.14 -6.30 1.80
N PRO A 159 -0.03 -5.93 1.15
CA PRO A 159 0.50 -6.62 -0.03
C PRO A 159 0.99 -8.05 0.20
N MET A 160 1.25 -8.43 1.45
CA MET A 160 1.82 -9.74 1.80
C MET A 160 0.75 -10.78 2.13
N VAL A 161 -0.50 -10.36 2.30
CA VAL A 161 -1.60 -11.26 2.66
C VAL A 161 -1.90 -12.21 1.49
N GLY A 162 -1.90 -13.52 1.78
CA GLY A 162 -2.22 -14.55 0.79
C GLY A 162 -1.09 -14.90 -0.18
N LEU A 163 0.12 -14.33 -0.01
CA LEU A 163 1.29 -14.72 -0.77
C LEU A 163 2.05 -15.85 -0.07
N ASP A 164 2.55 -16.80 -0.86
CA ASP A 164 3.54 -17.76 -0.39
C ASP A 164 4.90 -17.08 -0.11
N PRO A 165 5.82 -17.72 0.63
CA PRO A 165 7.10 -17.12 1.01
C PRO A 165 7.96 -16.68 -0.20
N LYS A 166 7.89 -17.38 -1.34
CA LYS A 166 8.64 -17.05 -2.57
C LYS A 166 8.09 -15.77 -3.19
N ALA A 167 6.76 -15.69 -3.33
CA ALA A 167 6.08 -14.51 -3.88
C ALA A 167 6.25 -13.28 -2.97
N ALA A 168 6.17 -13.45 -1.64
CA ALA A 168 6.42 -12.38 -0.68
C ALA A 168 7.86 -11.85 -0.79
N ARG A 169 8.87 -12.72 -0.95
CA ARG A 169 10.25 -12.32 -1.17
C ARG A 169 10.42 -11.56 -2.48
N LEU A 170 9.88 -12.07 -3.58
CA LEU A 170 9.90 -11.40 -4.89
C LEU A 170 9.30 -9.98 -4.78
N LEU A 171 8.17 -9.83 -4.11
CA LEU A 171 7.52 -8.53 -3.94
C LEU A 171 8.38 -7.55 -3.12
N LYS A 172 9.05 -8.03 -2.06
CA LYS A 172 10.01 -7.24 -1.29
C LYS A 172 11.14 -6.72 -2.18
N ASP A 173 11.72 -7.60 -2.99
CA ASP A 173 12.82 -7.26 -3.90
C ASP A 173 12.37 -6.23 -4.95
N ILE A 174 11.16 -6.39 -5.52
CA ILE A 174 10.56 -5.44 -6.47
C ILE A 174 10.38 -4.06 -5.82
N PHE A 175 9.81 -3.98 -4.62
CA PHE A 175 9.61 -2.70 -3.94
C PHE A 175 10.94 -2.04 -3.58
N ARG A 176 11.93 -2.80 -3.11
CA ARG A 176 13.28 -2.28 -2.86
C ARG A 176 13.95 -1.77 -4.13
N GLN A 177 13.85 -2.51 -5.23
CA GLN A 177 14.38 -2.08 -6.51
C GLN A 177 13.66 -0.83 -7.05
N PHE A 178 12.33 -0.75 -6.87
CA PHE A 178 11.54 0.41 -7.27
C PHE A 178 11.97 1.67 -6.51
N VAL A 179 12.14 1.56 -5.19
CA VAL A 179 12.63 2.64 -4.33
C VAL A 179 14.08 3.01 -4.68
N GLY A 180 14.95 2.03 -4.92
CA GLY A 180 16.34 2.25 -5.34
C GLY A 180 16.49 3.00 -6.67
N LYS A 181 15.45 2.96 -7.52
CA LYS A 181 15.35 3.76 -8.77
C LYS A 181 14.68 5.12 -8.56
N GLY A 182 14.45 5.55 -7.32
CA GLY A 182 13.85 6.84 -6.99
C GLY A 182 12.32 6.83 -6.86
N GLY A 183 11.68 5.68 -7.04
CA GLY A 183 10.25 5.51 -6.79
C GLY A 183 9.90 5.59 -5.30
N THR A 184 8.63 5.73 -4.97
CA THR A 184 8.13 5.79 -3.59
C THR A 184 7.08 4.70 -3.38
N VAL A 185 7.16 3.97 -2.28
CA VAL A 185 6.13 2.99 -1.90
C VAL A 185 5.50 3.39 -0.59
N LEU A 186 4.16 3.48 -0.54
CA LEU A 186 3.37 3.58 0.68
C LEU A 186 2.59 2.28 0.85
N MET A 187 2.92 1.53 1.87
CA MET A 187 2.35 0.21 2.12
C MET A 187 1.61 0.19 3.45
N SER A 188 0.32 -0.20 3.45
CA SER A 188 -0.35 -0.53 4.70
C SER A 188 0.04 -1.94 5.13
N THR A 189 0.15 -2.14 6.42
CA THR A 189 0.24 -3.48 7.01
C THR A 189 -0.12 -3.47 8.49
N HIS A 190 -0.60 -4.59 8.98
CA HIS A 190 -0.71 -4.88 10.41
C HIS A 190 0.39 -5.85 10.89
N THR A 191 1.24 -6.35 9.97
CA THR A 191 2.34 -7.27 10.26
C THR A 191 3.61 -6.46 10.54
N LEU A 192 3.99 -6.39 11.80
CA LEU A 192 5.08 -5.52 12.27
C LEU A 192 6.46 -6.00 11.80
N GLU A 193 6.65 -7.32 11.69
CA GLU A 193 7.89 -7.91 11.17
C GLU A 193 8.13 -7.50 9.70
N VAL A 194 7.07 -7.45 8.91
CA VAL A 194 7.14 -6.98 7.52
C VAL A 194 7.55 -5.50 7.48
N ALA A 195 6.91 -4.68 8.31
CA ALA A 195 7.22 -3.26 8.39
C ALA A 195 8.67 -3.01 8.84
N GLN A 196 9.12 -3.72 9.88
CA GLN A 196 10.48 -3.60 10.40
C GLN A 196 11.55 -4.05 9.40
N ALA A 197 11.26 -5.09 8.62
CA ALA A 197 12.20 -5.63 7.62
C ALA A 197 12.27 -4.79 6.34
N MET A 198 11.20 -4.05 6.02
CA MET A 198 11.07 -3.39 4.72
C MET A 198 11.03 -1.87 4.77
N CYS A 199 10.43 -1.27 5.79
CA CYS A 199 10.14 0.16 5.75
C CYS A 199 11.31 1.01 6.22
N ASP A 200 11.61 2.07 5.49
CA ASP A 200 12.58 3.09 5.88
C ASP A 200 11.97 4.05 6.92
N ARG A 201 10.67 4.30 6.79
CA ARG A 201 9.88 5.14 7.70
C ARG A 201 8.50 4.53 7.91
N ILE A 202 7.88 4.87 9.02
CA ILE A 202 6.56 4.37 9.39
C ILE A 202 5.65 5.51 9.87
N ALA A 203 4.35 5.33 9.74
CA ALA A 203 3.33 6.05 10.52
C ALA A 203 2.39 5.03 11.16
N ILE A 204 2.06 5.24 12.43
CA ILE A 204 1.11 4.40 13.15
C ILE A 204 -0.20 5.17 13.25
N ILE A 205 -1.28 4.56 12.74
CA ILE A 205 -2.64 5.10 12.81
C ILE A 205 -3.46 4.30 13.81
N GLN A 206 -4.23 5.00 14.64
CA GLN A 206 -5.19 4.41 15.58
C GLN A 206 -6.44 5.31 15.65
N HIS A 207 -7.62 4.69 15.61
CA HIS A 207 -8.91 5.41 15.67
C HIS A 207 -8.98 6.61 14.71
N GLY A 208 -8.47 6.43 13.48
CA GLY A 208 -8.45 7.45 12.45
C GLY A 208 -7.41 8.55 12.63
N ARG A 209 -6.53 8.49 13.63
CA ARG A 209 -5.50 9.50 13.92
C ARG A 209 -4.10 8.93 13.83
N ILE A 210 -3.14 9.71 13.34
CA ILE A 210 -1.71 9.34 13.39
C ILE A 210 -1.22 9.58 14.82
N VAL A 211 -0.74 8.50 15.46
CA VAL A 211 -0.21 8.55 16.82
C VAL A 211 1.32 8.59 16.87
N ALA A 212 1.99 8.16 15.80
CA ALA A 212 3.44 8.27 15.65
C ALA A 212 3.82 8.28 14.17
N ALA A 213 4.89 8.99 13.80
CA ALA A 213 5.46 8.95 12.45
C ALA A 213 6.96 9.27 12.48
N GLY A 214 7.75 8.54 11.68
CA GLY A 214 9.21 8.71 11.59
C GLY A 214 9.91 7.44 11.14
N THR A 215 11.25 7.39 11.29
CA THR A 215 11.96 6.11 11.30
C THR A 215 11.62 5.36 12.59
N VAL A 216 11.85 4.06 12.64
CA VAL A 216 11.59 3.28 13.88
C VAL A 216 12.35 3.90 15.08
N ASP A 217 13.58 4.34 14.87
CA ASP A 217 14.41 4.95 15.93
C ASP A 217 13.90 6.36 16.33
N GLU A 218 13.38 7.15 15.37
CA GLU A 218 12.75 8.43 15.67
C GLU A 218 11.50 8.21 16.55
N VAL A 219 10.66 7.24 16.19
CA VAL A 219 9.44 6.91 16.95
C VAL A 219 9.77 6.37 18.34
N ARG A 220 10.80 5.51 18.47
CA ARG A 220 11.30 5.04 19.78
C ARG A 220 11.71 6.21 20.68
N ARG A 221 12.48 7.15 20.16
CA ARG A 221 12.93 8.34 20.91
C ARG A 221 11.77 9.24 21.33
N GLN A 222 10.83 9.53 20.43
CA GLN A 222 9.67 10.36 20.70
C GLN A 222 8.81 9.81 21.85
N HIS A 223 8.67 8.49 21.94
CA HIS A 223 7.85 7.82 22.94
C HIS A 223 8.63 7.27 24.13
N ARG A 224 9.91 7.65 24.29
CA ARG A 224 10.81 7.23 25.40
C ARG A 224 10.80 5.71 25.60
N ALA A 225 10.85 4.97 24.48
CA ALA A 225 10.72 3.53 24.48
C ALA A 225 12.06 2.77 24.58
N GLY A 226 13.19 3.47 24.66
CA GLY A 226 14.51 2.84 24.77
C GLY A 226 14.78 1.85 23.64
N ASP A 227 15.18 0.63 24.00
CA ASP A 227 15.47 -0.47 23.07
C ASP A 227 14.24 -1.32 22.74
N ALA A 228 13.03 -0.84 23.05
CA ALA A 228 11.79 -1.57 22.78
C ALA A 228 11.68 -1.99 21.30
N THR A 229 11.17 -3.17 21.05
CA THR A 229 10.87 -3.65 19.69
C THR A 229 9.78 -2.81 19.04
N LEU A 230 9.65 -2.87 17.71
CA LEU A 230 8.53 -2.20 17.03
C LEU A 230 7.18 -2.73 17.52
N GLU A 231 7.10 -4.01 17.89
CA GLU A 231 5.90 -4.64 18.43
C GLU A 231 5.50 -4.06 19.80
N GLU A 232 6.46 -3.96 20.73
CA GLU A 232 6.20 -3.37 22.06
C GLU A 232 5.77 -1.90 21.94
N LEU A 233 6.42 -1.16 21.06
CA LEU A 233 6.09 0.23 20.76
C LEU A 233 4.68 0.34 20.16
N PHE A 234 4.35 -0.51 19.19
CA PHE A 234 3.03 -0.56 18.57
C PHE A 234 1.94 -0.89 19.58
N LEU A 235 2.13 -1.92 20.41
CA LEU A 235 1.19 -2.30 21.47
C LEU A 235 0.99 -1.17 22.49
N LYS A 236 2.06 -0.50 22.88
CA LYS A 236 1.99 0.67 23.79
C LYS A 236 1.15 1.80 23.18
N LEU A 237 1.33 2.08 21.88
CA LEU A 237 0.66 3.19 21.19
C LEU A 237 -0.78 2.87 20.78
N THR A 238 -1.10 1.58 20.58
CA THR A 238 -2.43 1.13 20.12
C THR A 238 -3.28 0.51 21.23
N GLY A 239 -2.85 0.62 22.50
CA GLY A 239 -3.65 0.16 23.66
C GLY A 239 -3.62 -1.34 23.89
N GLY A 240 -2.72 -2.10 23.23
CA GLY A 240 -2.56 -3.56 23.41
C GLY A 240 -1.97 -3.98 24.78
N ALA A 241 -1.69 -3.03 25.68
CA ALA A 241 -1.17 -3.32 27.02
C ALA A 241 -2.14 -4.18 27.87
N HIS A 242 -3.45 -4.09 27.62
CA HIS A 242 -4.46 -4.90 28.33
C HIS A 242 -4.45 -6.39 27.96
N VAL A 243 -3.80 -6.81 26.88
CA VAL A 243 -3.71 -8.22 26.51
C VAL A 243 -2.84 -8.99 27.52
N ARG A 244 -1.80 -8.37 28.09
CA ARG A 244 -0.97 -9.00 29.14
C ARG A 244 -1.76 -9.23 30.43
N GLU A 245 -2.56 -8.26 30.85
CA GLU A 245 -3.42 -8.40 32.04
C GLU A 245 -4.48 -9.50 31.85
N LEU A 246 -5.05 -9.65 30.64
CA LEU A 246 -5.99 -10.72 30.32
C LEU A 246 -5.33 -12.12 30.34
N VAL A 247 -4.10 -12.24 29.87
CA VAL A 247 -3.34 -13.50 29.91
C VAL A 247 -2.98 -13.89 31.36
N GLU A 248 -2.63 -12.93 32.22
CA GLU A 248 -2.38 -13.16 33.65
C GLU A 248 -3.65 -13.61 34.37
N VAL A 249 -4.82 -13.08 33.98
CA VAL A 249 -6.12 -13.49 34.56
C VAL A 249 -6.56 -14.89 34.10
N LEU A 250 -6.16 -15.33 32.89
CA LEU A 250 -6.50 -16.64 32.33
C LEU A 250 -5.47 -17.73 32.68
N GLY A 251 -4.31 -17.36 33.20
CA GLY A 251 -3.21 -18.27 33.57
C GLY A 251 -3.05 -18.51 35.06
N GLY A 252 -4.02 -18.03 35.89
CA GLY A 252 -4.07 -18.22 37.34
C GLY A 252 -5.02 -19.35 37.76
#